data_61f05e17e8308629280554f991dc6b7d
#
_entry.id   61f05e17e8308629280554f991dc6b7d
#
_cell.length_a   1.000
_cell.length_b   1.000
_cell.length_c   1.000
_cell.angle_alpha   90.00
_cell.angle_beta   90.00
_cell.angle_gamma   90.00
#
_symmetry.space_group_name_H-M   'P 1'
#
loop_
_entity.id
_entity.type
_entity.pdbx_description
1 polymer ?
#
loop_
_entity_poly.entity_id
_entity_poly.type
_entity_poly.pdbx_seq_one_letter_code
_entity_poly.pdbx_strand_id
1 'polypeptide(L)'
;VGDWRWMDYSASIDVTLPGAEASRYERLTIRAQTGMNWNNSGYTLEINGAGSWKLYRIGTQIASGTVTKNAEGKYNLKLVGLGDTVYAYIDGNKVTSYTDANPMLSGRVKISSNWTQVYADNLEIKTVKGGIPYATAMIDGQDDGVAYNGTWAINNPGGGSADNWYRTMSVSSTAGSSFTFTVDGSGFAIMGGNDGSAVIDVYVDGELKAENASTKAAPTRGEAYIMSDLTAGKHTIKIVLKSGTLNVDALNTIGERLAGADGAVTEILTELPTLEYYVTGSGVGDLPAEVEVKLADGTTETKSVEWNGDTNALDANAYKSASISGTVKD
;
A
#
# COMPACT_ATOMS: atom_id res chain seq x y z
N VAL A 1 -0.65 -13.28 -4.51
CA VAL A 1 -1.65 -12.73 -5.43
C VAL A 1 -1.35 -11.27 -5.66
N GLY A 2 -1.65 -10.75 -6.86
CA GLY A 2 -1.51 -9.34 -7.19
C GLY A 2 -0.15 -8.95 -7.73
N ASP A 3 0.05 -7.64 -7.84
CA ASP A 3 1.25 -7.05 -8.39
C ASP A 3 2.14 -6.52 -7.25
N TRP A 4 3.43 -6.76 -7.32
CA TRP A 4 4.40 -6.30 -6.33
C TRP A 4 4.56 -4.77 -6.33
N ARG A 5 4.03 -4.08 -7.34
CA ARG A 5 3.99 -2.61 -7.45
C ARG A 5 2.83 -1.96 -6.69
N TRP A 6 1.86 -2.72 -6.20
CA TRP A 6 0.74 -2.15 -5.47
C TRP A 6 1.20 -1.46 -4.18
N MET A 7 0.73 -0.26 -3.94
CA MET A 7 1.13 0.59 -2.81
C MET A 7 0.01 0.74 -1.77
N ASP A 8 -0.96 1.60 -2.04
CA ASP A 8 -2.04 1.89 -1.09
C ASP A 8 -3.28 1.06 -1.46
N TYR A 9 -3.56 0.07 -0.66
CA TYR A 9 -4.66 -0.86 -0.89
C TYR A 9 -5.07 -1.56 0.40
N SER A 10 -6.26 -2.15 0.38
CA SER A 10 -6.71 -3.08 1.40
C SER A 10 -6.78 -4.49 0.84
N ALA A 11 -6.52 -5.46 1.70
CA ALA A 11 -6.81 -6.86 1.44
C ALA A 11 -7.60 -7.42 2.61
N SER A 12 -8.64 -8.20 2.33
CA SER A 12 -9.41 -8.92 3.34
C SER A 12 -9.68 -10.35 2.91
N ILE A 13 -9.84 -11.23 3.90
CA ILE A 13 -10.06 -12.66 3.68
C ILE A 13 -10.84 -13.26 4.85
N ASP A 14 -11.79 -14.13 4.55
CA ASP A 14 -12.44 -14.95 5.54
C ASP A 14 -11.61 -16.20 5.83
N VAL A 15 -11.38 -16.48 7.10
CA VAL A 15 -10.64 -17.66 7.53
C VAL A 15 -11.46 -18.48 8.52
N THR A 16 -11.45 -19.80 8.32
CA THR A 16 -12.04 -20.76 9.27
C THR A 16 -10.94 -21.64 9.82
N LEU A 17 -10.76 -21.55 11.14
CA LEU A 17 -9.79 -22.32 11.89
C LEU A 17 -10.52 -23.39 12.69
N PRO A 18 -10.53 -24.65 12.25
CA PRO A 18 -11.17 -25.73 12.98
C PRO A 18 -10.53 -25.93 14.35
N GLY A 19 -11.33 -25.97 15.41
CA GLY A 19 -10.85 -26.11 16.79
C GLY A 19 -10.36 -24.79 17.40
N ALA A 20 -9.82 -24.90 18.61
CA ALA A 20 -9.32 -23.77 19.42
C ALA A 20 -7.81 -23.83 19.65
N GLU A 21 -7.07 -24.51 18.81
CA GLU A 21 -5.65 -24.78 19.00
C GLU A 21 -4.80 -23.53 18.61
N ALA A 22 -3.94 -23.10 19.52
CA ALA A 22 -3.04 -21.98 19.27
C ALA A 22 -1.99 -22.30 18.18
N SER A 23 -1.71 -23.57 17.93
CA SER A 23 -0.77 -24.00 16.88
C SER A 23 -1.35 -23.91 15.47
N ARG A 24 -2.66 -23.75 15.33
CA ARG A 24 -3.36 -23.62 14.04
C ARG A 24 -3.59 -22.16 13.74
N TYR A 25 -2.96 -21.64 12.70
CA TYR A 25 -3.03 -20.24 12.35
C TYR A 25 -3.12 -19.99 10.85
N GLU A 26 -3.68 -18.84 10.51
CA GLU A 26 -3.71 -18.27 9.16
C GLU A 26 -3.14 -16.86 9.18
N ARG A 27 -2.61 -16.43 8.06
CA ARG A 27 -1.94 -15.14 7.88
C ARG A 27 -2.37 -14.46 6.61
N LEU A 28 -2.71 -13.20 6.73
CA LEU A 28 -2.85 -12.27 5.62
C LEU A 28 -1.66 -11.32 5.64
N THR A 29 -0.99 -11.17 4.51
CA THR A 29 0.14 -10.25 4.35
C THR A 29 -0.14 -9.28 3.23
N ILE A 30 0.15 -8.00 3.46
CA ILE A 30 0.17 -6.96 2.43
C ILE A 30 1.58 -6.43 2.22
N ARG A 31 1.82 -5.79 1.06
CA ARG A 31 3.13 -5.26 0.67
C ARG A 31 4.25 -6.29 0.78
N ALA A 32 3.94 -7.54 0.43
CA ALA A 32 4.90 -8.62 0.41
C ALA A 32 5.89 -8.42 -0.73
N GLN A 33 7.16 -8.24 -0.42
CA GLN A 33 8.23 -7.97 -1.38
C GLN A 33 9.03 -9.21 -1.76
N THR A 34 8.98 -10.28 -0.97
CA THR A 34 9.63 -11.55 -1.30
C THR A 34 8.62 -12.67 -1.45
N GLY A 35 8.95 -13.68 -2.30
CA GLY A 35 8.04 -14.77 -2.63
C GLY A 35 8.03 -15.94 -1.66
N MET A 36 9.05 -16.13 -0.85
CA MET A 36 9.34 -17.46 -0.29
C MET A 36 9.08 -17.59 1.21
N ASN A 37 9.42 -16.64 2.05
CA ASN A 37 9.22 -16.73 3.48
C ASN A 37 8.07 -15.85 3.97
N TRP A 38 7.19 -16.42 4.81
CA TRP A 38 6.10 -15.68 5.39
C TRP A 38 6.57 -14.51 6.28
N ASN A 39 7.71 -14.69 6.92
CA ASN A 39 8.24 -13.75 7.92
C ASN A 39 9.19 -12.69 7.36
N ASN A 40 9.60 -12.80 6.11
CA ASN A 40 10.56 -11.89 5.49
C ASN A 40 9.94 -10.92 4.48
N SER A 41 8.65 -10.69 4.57
CA SER A 41 7.98 -9.83 3.61
C SER A 41 6.82 -9.09 4.24
N GLY A 42 6.66 -7.83 3.90
CA GLY A 42 5.49 -7.04 4.15
C GLY A 42 5.06 -6.92 5.62
N TYR A 43 3.79 -6.62 5.76
CA TYR A 43 3.08 -6.56 7.03
C TYR A 43 2.09 -7.72 7.09
N THR A 44 2.17 -8.52 8.15
CA THR A 44 1.43 -9.78 8.27
C THR A 44 0.54 -9.75 9.49
N LEU A 45 -0.77 -9.92 9.29
CA LEU A 45 -1.73 -10.19 10.36
C LEU A 45 -1.94 -11.70 10.47
N GLU A 46 -1.62 -12.25 11.62
CA GLU A 46 -1.80 -13.66 11.98
C GLU A 46 -2.97 -13.78 12.95
N ILE A 47 -3.80 -14.78 12.78
CA ILE A 47 -4.82 -15.21 13.74
C ILE A 47 -4.73 -16.71 13.97
N ASN A 48 -4.91 -17.17 15.20
CA ASN A 48 -4.91 -18.59 15.50
C ASN A 48 -6.27 -19.10 16.00
N GLY A 49 -6.39 -20.43 16.11
CA GLY A 49 -7.63 -21.10 16.53
C GLY A 49 -8.12 -20.69 17.91
N ALA A 50 -7.23 -20.25 18.81
CA ALA A 50 -7.57 -19.72 20.12
C ALA A 50 -8.04 -18.25 20.12
N GLY A 51 -8.05 -17.58 18.96
CA GLY A 51 -8.43 -16.18 18.83
C GLY A 51 -7.32 -15.20 19.16
N SER A 52 -6.08 -15.67 19.34
CA SER A 52 -4.93 -14.78 19.51
C SER A 52 -4.45 -14.29 18.16
N TRP A 53 -4.23 -12.99 18.03
CA TRP A 53 -3.74 -12.38 16.82
C TRP A 53 -2.40 -11.67 17.05
N LYS A 54 -1.62 -11.54 15.98
CA LYS A 54 -0.34 -10.82 15.96
C LYS A 54 -0.19 -10.05 14.65
N LEU A 55 0.37 -8.85 14.75
CA LEU A 55 0.83 -8.09 13.59
C LEU A 55 2.36 -8.12 13.54
N TYR A 56 2.90 -8.42 12.37
CA TYR A 56 4.34 -8.48 12.12
C TYR A 56 4.75 -7.48 11.04
N ARG A 57 5.95 -6.94 11.19
CA ARG A 57 6.72 -6.23 10.17
C ARG A 57 7.97 -7.05 9.86
N ILE A 58 8.08 -7.58 8.67
CA ILE A 58 9.23 -8.44 8.24
C ILE A 58 9.64 -9.42 9.35
N GLY A 59 8.71 -10.22 9.85
CA GLY A 59 8.92 -11.23 10.88
C GLY A 59 9.06 -10.72 12.31
N THR A 60 9.21 -9.42 12.52
CA THR A 60 9.23 -8.83 13.87
C THR A 60 7.79 -8.55 14.31
N GLN A 61 7.38 -9.12 15.44
CA GLN A 61 6.07 -8.84 16.02
C GLN A 61 6.03 -7.38 16.52
N ILE A 62 5.04 -6.61 16.06
CA ILE A 62 4.86 -5.20 16.41
C ILE A 62 3.60 -4.95 17.24
N ALA A 63 2.61 -5.84 17.16
CA ALA A 63 1.41 -5.79 18.01
C ALA A 63 0.83 -7.20 18.19
N SER A 64 -0.03 -7.37 19.21
CA SER A 64 -0.77 -8.60 19.46
C SER A 64 -1.98 -8.35 20.36
N GLY A 65 -2.92 -9.29 20.36
CA GLY A 65 -4.09 -9.28 21.20
C GLY A 65 -4.94 -10.54 21.05
N THR A 66 -6.19 -10.47 21.48
CA THR A 66 -7.15 -11.58 21.40
C THR A 66 -8.50 -11.09 20.93
N VAL A 67 -9.19 -11.93 20.16
CA VAL A 67 -10.58 -11.74 19.75
C VAL A 67 -11.36 -13.05 19.92
N THR A 68 -12.66 -12.95 19.99
CA THR A 68 -13.56 -14.13 19.98
C THR A 68 -13.97 -14.40 18.53
N LYS A 69 -14.12 -15.66 18.14
CA LYS A 69 -14.69 -16.02 16.83
C LYS A 69 -16.08 -15.41 16.68
N ASN A 70 -16.39 -14.94 15.49
CA ASN A 70 -17.75 -14.48 15.17
C ASN A 70 -18.76 -15.64 15.26
N ALA A 71 -20.06 -15.32 15.14
CA ALA A 71 -21.15 -16.30 15.28
C ALA A 71 -21.06 -17.47 14.29
N GLU A 72 -20.40 -17.28 13.15
CA GLU A 72 -20.19 -18.32 12.13
C GLU A 72 -18.96 -19.20 12.39
N GLY A 73 -18.20 -18.93 13.45
CA GLY A 73 -16.95 -19.63 13.74
C GLY A 73 -15.79 -19.25 12.83
N LYS A 74 -15.89 -18.11 12.15
CA LYS A 74 -14.91 -17.56 11.24
C LYS A 74 -14.28 -16.30 11.82
N TYR A 75 -13.20 -15.87 11.17
CA TYR A 75 -12.66 -14.52 11.31
C TYR A 75 -12.59 -13.88 9.92
N ASN A 76 -12.93 -12.61 9.81
CA ASN A 76 -12.58 -11.80 8.67
C ASN A 76 -11.31 -11.02 9.01
N LEU A 77 -10.22 -11.29 8.33
CA LEU A 77 -8.96 -10.54 8.46
C LEU A 77 -8.92 -9.45 7.40
N LYS A 78 -8.55 -8.23 7.80
CA LYS A 78 -8.32 -7.15 6.84
C LYS A 78 -7.08 -6.37 7.23
N LEU A 79 -6.25 -6.06 6.25
CA LEU A 79 -5.15 -5.13 6.34
C LEU A 79 -5.36 -3.99 5.34
N VAL A 80 -5.05 -2.77 5.76
CA VAL A 80 -5.05 -1.58 4.92
C VAL A 80 -3.67 -0.96 4.99
N GLY A 81 -3.02 -0.78 3.86
CA GLY A 81 -1.77 -0.03 3.75
C GLY A 81 -2.06 1.35 3.16
N LEU A 82 -1.73 2.40 3.91
CA LEU A 82 -1.84 3.79 3.50
C LEU A 82 -0.54 4.51 3.81
N GLY A 83 0.18 4.90 2.77
CA GLY A 83 1.45 5.55 2.95
C GLY A 83 2.36 4.74 3.88
N ASP A 84 2.82 5.33 4.94
CA ASP A 84 3.67 4.73 5.96
C ASP A 84 2.92 3.94 7.05
N THR A 85 1.57 3.99 7.02
CA THR A 85 0.76 3.42 8.08
C THR A 85 0.00 2.16 7.61
N VAL A 86 -0.05 1.18 8.47
CA VAL A 86 -0.82 -0.06 8.28
C VAL A 86 -1.88 -0.18 9.36
N TYR A 87 -3.11 -0.45 8.94
CA TYR A 87 -4.24 -0.69 9.83
C TYR A 87 -4.65 -2.16 9.74
N ALA A 88 -4.89 -2.79 10.90
CA ALA A 88 -5.32 -4.17 11.01
C ALA A 88 -6.73 -4.26 11.61
N TYR A 89 -7.56 -5.05 10.98
CA TYR A 89 -8.94 -5.27 11.39
C TYR A 89 -9.22 -6.77 11.49
N ILE A 90 -10.06 -7.14 12.46
CA ILE A 90 -10.63 -8.47 12.58
C ILE A 90 -12.14 -8.30 12.77
N ASP A 91 -12.93 -8.97 11.94
CA ASP A 91 -14.40 -8.90 11.92
C ASP A 91 -14.91 -7.45 11.87
N GLY A 92 -14.28 -6.61 11.01
CA GLY A 92 -14.62 -5.21 10.83
C GLY A 92 -14.12 -4.26 11.93
N ASN A 93 -13.63 -4.77 13.05
CA ASN A 93 -13.13 -3.96 14.16
C ASN A 93 -11.62 -3.69 14.00
N LYS A 94 -11.20 -2.43 14.08
CA LYS A 94 -9.79 -2.08 14.10
C LYS A 94 -9.14 -2.62 15.38
N VAL A 95 -8.21 -3.56 15.23
CA VAL A 95 -7.49 -4.15 16.36
C VAL A 95 -6.18 -3.42 16.66
N THR A 96 -5.55 -2.81 15.64
CA THR A 96 -4.35 -1.99 15.81
C THR A 96 -4.05 -1.19 14.56
N SER A 97 -3.14 -0.21 14.69
CA SER A 97 -2.47 0.46 13.58
C SER A 97 -0.97 0.60 13.91
N TYR A 98 -0.17 0.69 12.88
CA TYR A 98 1.29 0.85 12.99
C TYR A 98 1.79 1.82 11.93
N THR A 99 2.40 2.92 12.37
CA THR A 99 3.12 3.86 11.50
C THR A 99 4.58 3.47 11.49
N ASP A 100 5.11 3.15 10.33
CA ASP A 100 6.47 2.66 10.13
C ASP A 100 7.38 3.83 9.73
N ALA A 101 8.39 4.12 10.54
CA ALA A 101 9.37 5.14 10.21
C ALA A 101 10.25 4.78 8.99
N ASN A 102 10.23 3.51 8.57
CA ASN A 102 10.96 3.02 7.41
C ASN A 102 10.07 2.04 6.60
N PRO A 103 8.98 2.54 5.97
CA PRO A 103 7.91 1.72 5.45
C PRO A 103 8.33 0.91 4.23
N MET A 104 7.74 -0.27 4.09
CA MET A 104 7.59 -0.92 2.78
C MET A 104 6.33 -0.35 2.14
N LEU A 105 6.50 0.38 1.06
CA LEU A 105 5.40 1.10 0.41
C LEU A 105 4.71 0.29 -0.67
N SER A 106 5.33 -0.77 -1.19
CA SER A 106 4.77 -1.59 -2.26
C SER A 106 4.88 -3.08 -2.00
N GLY A 107 4.10 -3.87 -2.70
CA GLY A 107 4.19 -5.34 -2.69
C GLY A 107 2.84 -6.04 -2.86
N ARG A 108 2.91 -7.36 -2.90
CA ARG A 108 1.79 -8.27 -3.17
C ARG A 108 0.99 -8.59 -1.92
N VAL A 109 -0.18 -9.17 -2.14
CA VAL A 109 -0.93 -9.89 -1.11
C VAL A 109 -0.43 -11.32 -1.04
N LYS A 110 -0.23 -11.81 0.18
CA LYS A 110 0.14 -13.20 0.46
C LYS A 110 -0.76 -13.78 1.53
N ILE A 111 -1.15 -15.03 1.34
CA ILE A 111 -1.90 -15.84 2.29
C ILE A 111 -1.02 -17.02 2.65
N SER A 112 -0.93 -17.35 3.92
CA SER A 112 -0.14 -18.49 4.38
C SER A 112 -0.64 -19.04 5.69
N SER A 113 -0.60 -20.37 5.81
CA SER A 113 -0.96 -21.11 7.00
C SER A 113 0.23 -21.94 7.50
N ASN A 114 0.07 -22.55 8.65
CA ASN A 114 0.95 -23.61 9.07
C ASN A 114 0.55 -24.95 8.41
N TRP A 115 1.18 -26.03 8.84
CA TRP A 115 0.96 -27.40 8.31
C TRP A 115 -0.39 -28.03 8.71
N THR A 116 -1.26 -27.27 9.40
CA THR A 116 -2.58 -27.74 9.82
C THR A 116 -3.64 -27.29 8.83
N GLN A 117 -4.75 -28.03 8.78
CA GLN A 117 -5.87 -27.68 7.92
C GLN A 117 -6.53 -26.39 8.37
N VAL A 118 -6.61 -25.44 7.47
CA VAL A 118 -7.34 -24.17 7.60
C VAL A 118 -8.10 -23.93 6.31
N TYR A 119 -9.12 -23.09 6.36
CA TYR A 119 -9.88 -22.71 5.18
C TYR A 119 -9.84 -21.19 5.03
N ALA A 120 -9.60 -20.76 3.81
CA ALA A 120 -9.58 -19.35 3.44
C ALA A 120 -10.52 -19.15 2.25
N ASP A 121 -11.34 -18.11 2.28
CA ASP A 121 -12.33 -17.79 1.25
C ASP A 121 -12.52 -16.27 1.16
N ASN A 122 -13.25 -15.82 0.14
CA ASN A 122 -13.64 -14.43 -0.03
C ASN A 122 -12.46 -13.44 0.02
N LEU A 123 -11.33 -13.79 -0.62
CA LEU A 123 -10.24 -12.84 -0.76
C LEU A 123 -10.71 -11.64 -1.58
N GLU A 124 -10.73 -10.48 -0.95
CA GLU A 124 -11.04 -9.22 -1.58
C GLU A 124 -9.82 -8.28 -1.52
N ILE A 125 -9.50 -7.63 -2.63
CA ILE A 125 -8.45 -6.62 -2.70
C ILE A 125 -9.06 -5.37 -3.31
N LYS A 126 -8.96 -4.24 -2.61
CA LYS A 126 -9.50 -2.96 -3.04
C LYS A 126 -8.42 -1.90 -3.02
N THR A 127 -8.48 -1.03 -4.00
CA THR A 127 -7.75 0.23 -3.92
C THR A 127 -8.33 1.09 -2.80
N VAL A 128 -7.48 1.80 -2.13
CA VAL A 128 -7.89 2.81 -1.18
C VAL A 128 -7.88 4.14 -1.92
N LYS A 129 -9.00 4.91 -1.88
CA LYS A 129 -9.18 6.17 -2.60
C LYS A 129 -9.32 6.14 -4.13
N GLY A 130 -9.90 5.11 -4.71
CA GLY A 130 -10.30 5.14 -6.13
C GLY A 130 -9.15 5.30 -7.13
N GLY A 131 -7.93 5.33 -6.68
CA GLY A 131 -6.73 5.31 -7.51
C GLY A 131 -6.18 3.90 -7.65
N ILE A 132 -5.37 3.67 -8.64
CA ILE A 132 -4.55 2.47 -8.71
C ILE A 132 -3.29 2.73 -7.88
N PRO A 133 -3.06 1.99 -6.78
CA PRO A 133 -1.98 2.24 -5.85
C PRO A 133 -0.71 1.55 -6.30
N TYR A 134 0.19 2.19 -7.10
CA TYR A 134 1.34 1.44 -7.56
C TYR A 134 2.47 2.25 -8.15
N ALA A 135 3.61 1.61 -8.19
CA ALA A 135 4.66 1.91 -9.13
C ALA A 135 4.16 1.66 -10.57
N THR A 136 4.37 2.61 -11.46
CA THR A 136 3.88 2.54 -12.83
C THR A 136 4.77 1.69 -13.73
N ALA A 137 6.04 1.53 -13.39
CA ALA A 137 6.98 0.70 -14.13
C ALA A 137 8.07 0.14 -13.20
N MET A 138 8.62 -1.00 -13.59
CA MET A 138 9.88 -1.52 -13.08
C MET A 138 10.80 -1.82 -14.26
N ILE A 139 12.03 -1.39 -14.15
CA ILE A 139 13.09 -1.67 -15.12
C ILE A 139 14.17 -2.50 -14.45
N ASP A 140 14.82 -3.35 -15.23
CA ASP A 140 16.05 -4.03 -14.82
C ASP A 140 17.13 -3.00 -14.47
N GLY A 141 17.87 -3.24 -13.38
CA GLY A 141 19.05 -2.43 -13.07
C GLY A 141 20.11 -2.42 -14.17
N GLN A 142 20.04 -3.36 -15.12
CA GLN A 142 20.94 -3.44 -16.29
C GLN A 142 20.26 -3.06 -17.62
N ASP A 143 19.08 -2.43 -17.58
CA ASP A 143 18.43 -1.88 -18.76
C ASP A 143 19.30 -0.80 -19.42
N ASP A 144 19.21 -0.70 -20.77
CA ASP A 144 19.96 0.29 -21.55
C ASP A 144 19.70 1.74 -21.11
N GLY A 145 18.58 2.00 -20.44
CA GLY A 145 18.25 3.29 -19.86
C GLY A 145 18.95 3.59 -18.54
N VAL A 146 19.75 2.65 -18.00
CA VAL A 146 20.50 2.83 -16.75
C VAL A 146 22.00 2.98 -17.05
N ALA A 147 22.52 4.18 -16.85
CA ALA A 147 23.92 4.50 -17.13
C ALA A 147 24.76 4.43 -15.86
N TYR A 148 25.69 3.50 -15.80
CA TYR A 148 26.65 3.34 -14.69
C TYR A 148 27.94 4.11 -14.93
N ASN A 149 28.51 4.68 -13.87
CA ASN A 149 29.81 5.37 -13.88
C ASN A 149 30.62 4.96 -12.64
N GLY A 150 31.94 4.80 -12.81
CA GLY A 150 32.80 4.31 -11.74
C GLY A 150 32.94 2.78 -11.73
N THR A 151 33.13 2.20 -10.54
CA THR A 151 33.41 0.76 -10.41
C THR A 151 32.17 0.01 -10.01
N TRP A 152 31.66 -0.82 -10.91
CA TRP A 152 30.51 -1.69 -10.70
C TRP A 152 30.82 -3.12 -11.14
N ALA A 153 30.46 -4.07 -10.31
CA ALA A 153 30.39 -5.48 -10.68
C ALA A 153 28.99 -5.73 -11.26
N ILE A 154 28.93 -5.98 -12.56
CA ILE A 154 27.69 -6.26 -13.28
C ILE A 154 27.58 -7.78 -13.46
N ASN A 155 26.75 -8.40 -12.64
CA ASN A 155 26.56 -9.83 -12.65
C ASN A 155 25.37 -10.18 -13.57
N ASN A 156 25.67 -10.66 -14.75
CA ASN A 156 24.70 -11.19 -15.69
C ASN A 156 24.22 -12.60 -15.31
N PRO A 157 23.10 -13.07 -15.90
CA PRO A 157 22.44 -14.32 -15.53
C PRO A 157 23.42 -15.50 -15.48
N GLY A 158 23.62 -16.03 -14.30
CA GLY A 158 24.58 -17.10 -14.01
C GLY A 158 25.40 -16.86 -12.76
N GLY A 159 25.56 -15.60 -12.32
CA GLY A 159 26.19 -15.26 -11.06
C GLY A 159 25.20 -14.65 -10.05
N GLY A 160 24.09 -14.13 -10.51
CA GLY A 160 23.00 -13.69 -9.65
C GLY A 160 22.15 -14.88 -9.20
N SER A 161 21.61 -14.81 -8.00
CA SER A 161 20.62 -15.75 -7.52
C SER A 161 19.45 -15.84 -8.51
N ALA A 162 18.89 -17.02 -8.73
CA ALA A 162 17.62 -17.19 -9.43
C ALA A 162 16.49 -16.36 -8.81
N ASP A 163 16.74 -15.82 -7.62
CA ASP A 163 15.80 -15.04 -6.84
C ASP A 163 15.84 -13.52 -7.15
N ASN A 164 16.79 -13.03 -7.94
CA ASN A 164 16.83 -11.63 -8.36
C ASN A 164 15.77 -11.33 -9.44
N TRP A 165 15.32 -10.09 -9.52
CA TRP A 165 14.53 -9.62 -10.65
C TRP A 165 15.36 -9.75 -11.93
N TYR A 166 14.75 -10.22 -13.01
CA TYR A 166 15.43 -10.45 -14.30
C TYR A 166 16.70 -11.31 -14.21
N ARG A 167 17.05 -11.83 -13.00
CA ARG A 167 18.25 -12.62 -12.69
C ARG A 167 19.55 -11.84 -12.87
N THR A 168 19.50 -10.55 -12.71
CA THR A 168 20.63 -9.63 -12.84
C THR A 168 20.94 -8.99 -11.48
N MET A 169 22.10 -8.39 -11.34
CA MET A 169 22.50 -7.60 -10.18
C MET A 169 23.69 -6.73 -10.54
N SER A 170 23.62 -5.46 -10.20
CA SER A 170 24.76 -4.53 -10.26
C SER A 170 25.17 -4.15 -8.84
N VAL A 171 26.47 -4.27 -8.54
CA VAL A 171 26.98 -4.08 -7.17
C VAL A 171 28.17 -3.13 -7.19
N SER A 172 28.20 -2.18 -6.27
CA SER A 172 29.36 -1.35 -5.99
C SER A 172 29.59 -1.18 -4.49
N SER A 173 30.90 -1.21 -4.11
CA SER A 173 31.37 -0.82 -2.77
C SER A 173 32.38 0.33 -2.86
N THR A 174 32.52 0.94 -4.05
CA THR A 174 33.50 2.00 -4.32
C THR A 174 32.84 3.35 -4.21
N ALA A 175 33.23 4.15 -3.22
CA ALA A 175 32.74 5.52 -3.06
C ALA A 175 32.97 6.34 -4.34
N GLY A 176 31.99 7.17 -4.70
CA GLY A 176 31.97 7.95 -5.94
C GLY A 176 31.41 7.21 -7.16
N SER A 177 31.23 5.88 -7.08
CA SER A 177 30.49 5.16 -8.12
C SER A 177 29.06 5.66 -8.18
N SER A 178 28.50 5.76 -9.37
CA SER A 178 27.15 6.30 -9.55
C SER A 178 26.39 5.60 -10.67
N PHE A 179 25.08 5.77 -10.69
CA PHE A 179 24.25 5.42 -11.84
C PHE A 179 23.17 6.47 -12.05
N THR A 180 22.69 6.56 -13.29
CA THR A 180 21.67 7.51 -13.71
C THR A 180 20.59 6.79 -14.49
N PHE A 181 19.33 7.14 -14.26
CA PHE A 181 18.16 6.61 -14.95
C PHE A 181 17.05 7.66 -15.00
N THR A 182 16.01 7.41 -15.77
CA THR A 182 14.83 8.29 -15.85
C THR A 182 13.61 7.62 -15.31
N VAL A 183 12.74 8.42 -14.67
CA VAL A 183 11.42 8.00 -14.19
C VAL A 183 10.36 8.96 -14.75
N ASP A 184 9.15 8.44 -14.93
CA ASP A 184 7.98 9.26 -15.27
C ASP A 184 6.94 9.02 -14.18
N GLY A 185 6.95 9.85 -13.15
CA GLY A 185 6.14 9.65 -11.95
C GLY A 185 6.47 10.65 -10.85
N SER A 186 6.07 10.36 -9.63
CA SER A 186 6.32 11.16 -8.43
C SER A 186 7.42 10.59 -7.53
N GLY A 187 8.19 9.63 -8.03
CA GLY A 187 9.29 9.05 -7.27
C GLY A 187 9.86 7.79 -7.88
N PHE A 188 10.75 7.18 -7.11
CA PHE A 188 11.42 5.95 -7.49
C PHE A 188 11.77 5.09 -6.28
N ALA A 189 12.05 3.80 -6.51
CA ALA A 189 12.66 2.93 -5.52
C ALA A 189 13.82 2.15 -6.14
N ILE A 190 14.85 1.92 -5.31
CA ILE A 190 15.96 1.00 -5.62
C ILE A 190 15.60 -0.34 -5.00
N MET A 191 15.52 -1.37 -5.86
CA MET A 191 15.17 -2.72 -5.47
C MET A 191 16.40 -3.62 -5.48
N GLY A 192 16.48 -4.51 -4.50
CA GLY A 192 17.55 -5.52 -4.38
C GLY A 192 17.86 -5.87 -2.94
N GLY A 193 18.41 -7.05 -2.72
CA GLY A 193 18.87 -7.46 -1.41
C GLY A 193 20.04 -6.59 -0.96
N ASN A 194 19.85 -5.80 0.08
CA ASN A 194 20.84 -4.89 0.67
C ASN A 194 20.98 -5.13 2.17
N ASP A 195 22.17 -4.89 2.70
CA ASP A 195 22.46 -4.99 4.12
C ASP A 195 22.18 -3.70 4.91
N GLY A 196 21.82 -2.62 4.21
CA GLY A 196 21.59 -1.31 4.79
C GLY A 196 22.87 -0.52 5.08
N SER A 197 24.03 -0.96 4.60
CA SER A 197 25.30 -0.28 4.84
C SER A 197 25.55 0.90 3.89
N ALA A 198 24.87 0.92 2.73
CA ALA A 198 25.11 1.95 1.74
C ALA A 198 24.55 3.32 2.18
N VAL A 199 25.40 4.33 2.01
CA VAL A 199 25.04 5.75 2.13
C VAL A 199 25.16 6.36 0.74
N ILE A 200 24.14 7.08 0.32
CA ILE A 200 24.02 7.61 -1.04
C ILE A 200 23.68 9.09 -1.05
N ASP A 201 24.13 9.80 -2.08
CA ASP A 201 23.56 11.09 -2.46
C ASP A 201 22.58 10.88 -3.62
N VAL A 202 21.43 11.54 -3.55
CA VAL A 202 20.38 11.48 -4.55
C VAL A 202 20.24 12.83 -5.22
N TYR A 203 20.41 12.84 -6.53
CA TYR A 203 20.16 14.01 -7.37
C TYR A 203 18.92 13.76 -8.22
N VAL A 204 18.08 14.76 -8.33
CA VAL A 204 16.90 14.81 -9.22
C VAL A 204 17.06 16.01 -10.13
N ASP A 205 17.04 15.79 -11.43
CA ASP A 205 17.19 16.84 -12.45
C ASP A 205 18.44 17.72 -12.25
N GLY A 206 19.51 17.11 -11.73
CA GLY A 206 20.78 17.76 -11.44
C GLY A 206 20.86 18.42 -10.06
N GLU A 207 19.79 18.55 -9.33
CA GLU A 207 19.78 19.10 -7.97
C GLU A 207 19.95 18.00 -6.90
N LEU A 208 20.77 18.26 -5.88
CA LEU A 208 20.90 17.39 -4.70
C LEU A 208 19.64 17.45 -3.87
N LYS A 209 18.85 16.36 -3.85
CA LYS A 209 17.60 16.25 -3.08
C LYS A 209 17.78 15.52 -1.75
N ALA A 210 18.68 14.55 -1.69
CA ALA A 210 19.03 13.89 -0.44
C ALA A 210 20.54 13.72 -0.37
N GLU A 211 21.14 14.24 0.70
CA GLU A 211 22.57 14.13 0.99
C GLU A 211 22.80 13.09 2.08
N ASN A 212 23.77 12.20 1.87
CA ASN A 212 24.13 11.14 2.82
C ASN A 212 22.91 10.28 3.27
N ALA A 213 21.98 10.04 2.37
CA ALA A 213 20.80 9.22 2.65
C ALA A 213 21.22 7.75 2.90
N SER A 214 20.72 7.18 3.98
CA SER A 214 20.96 5.77 4.29
C SER A 214 20.01 4.88 3.50
N THR A 215 20.54 3.79 2.93
CA THR A 215 19.69 2.69 2.47
C THR A 215 19.21 1.86 3.66
N LYS A 216 18.19 1.06 3.45
CA LYS A 216 17.70 0.12 4.46
C LYS A 216 18.13 -1.31 4.15
N ALA A 217 18.22 -2.14 5.18
CA ALA A 217 18.34 -3.56 4.97
C ALA A 217 17.07 -4.07 4.28
N ALA A 218 17.25 -4.73 3.15
CA ALA A 218 16.18 -5.24 2.32
C ALA A 218 16.44 -6.70 1.96
N PRO A 219 15.42 -7.56 1.97
CA PRO A 219 15.53 -8.92 1.47
C PRO A 219 15.77 -8.91 -0.05
N THR A 220 16.14 -10.06 -0.59
CA THR A 220 16.20 -10.26 -2.05
C THR A 220 14.90 -9.76 -2.70
N ARG A 221 15.02 -8.98 -3.77
CA ARG A 221 13.89 -8.29 -4.43
C ARG A 221 13.19 -7.24 -3.54
N GLY A 222 13.76 -6.92 -2.40
CA GLY A 222 13.22 -5.93 -1.50
C GLY A 222 13.57 -4.52 -1.91
N GLU A 223 12.93 -3.57 -1.27
CA GLU A 223 13.09 -2.14 -1.45
C GLU A 223 14.19 -1.62 -0.52
N ALA A 224 15.33 -1.22 -1.09
CA ALA A 224 16.48 -0.73 -0.34
C ALA A 224 16.46 0.79 -0.10
N TYR A 225 15.89 1.54 -1.02
CA TYR A 225 15.70 2.98 -0.92
C TYR A 225 14.45 3.40 -1.67
N ILE A 226 13.76 4.40 -1.18
CA ILE A 226 12.59 4.99 -1.82
C ILE A 226 12.59 6.51 -1.65
N MET A 227 12.18 7.20 -2.71
CA MET A 227 11.81 8.61 -2.72
C MET A 227 10.46 8.72 -3.44
N SER A 228 9.44 9.29 -2.80
CA SER A 228 8.06 9.28 -3.29
C SER A 228 7.34 10.63 -3.16
N ASP A 229 8.11 11.70 -3.06
CA ASP A 229 7.64 13.07 -2.83
C ASP A 229 8.03 14.04 -3.95
N LEU A 230 8.40 13.52 -5.12
CA LEU A 230 8.66 14.34 -6.30
C LEU A 230 7.35 14.85 -6.89
N THR A 231 7.41 15.97 -7.58
CA THR A 231 6.31 16.39 -8.45
C THR A 231 6.07 15.34 -9.52
N ALA A 232 4.80 15.11 -9.90
CA ALA A 232 4.53 14.16 -10.99
C ALA A 232 5.13 14.65 -12.31
N GLY A 233 5.85 13.77 -13.02
CA GLY A 233 6.47 14.08 -14.29
C GLY A 233 7.73 13.28 -14.57
N LYS A 234 8.43 13.68 -15.64
CA LYS A 234 9.71 13.05 -16.00
C LYS A 234 10.85 13.66 -15.21
N HIS A 235 11.63 12.78 -14.58
CA HIS A 235 12.81 13.15 -13.81
C HIS A 235 14.02 12.34 -14.22
N THR A 236 15.18 12.98 -14.21
CA THR A 236 16.46 12.31 -14.31
C THR A 236 17.03 12.12 -12.92
N ILE A 237 17.18 10.86 -12.51
CA ILE A 237 17.69 10.48 -11.20
C ILE A 237 19.14 10.08 -11.32
N LYS A 238 20.00 10.62 -10.46
CA LYS A 238 21.39 10.18 -10.30
C LYS A 238 21.64 9.81 -8.86
N ILE A 239 22.14 8.61 -8.66
CA ILE A 239 22.55 8.08 -7.36
C ILE A 239 24.07 8.02 -7.29
N VAL A 240 24.67 8.53 -6.23
CA VAL A 240 26.10 8.49 -5.98
C VAL A 240 26.35 7.75 -4.68
N LEU A 241 27.10 6.66 -4.73
CA LEU A 241 27.51 5.92 -3.54
C LEU A 241 28.56 6.70 -2.76
N LYS A 242 28.33 6.96 -1.49
CA LYS A 242 29.25 7.64 -0.55
C LYS A 242 30.06 6.65 0.24
N SER A 243 29.42 5.58 0.71
CA SER A 243 30.05 4.51 1.49
C SER A 243 29.18 3.26 1.51
N GLY A 244 29.74 2.15 2.04
CA GLY A 244 29.05 0.88 2.16
C GLY A 244 28.93 0.13 0.83
N THR A 245 28.01 -0.82 0.75
CA THR A 245 27.76 -1.64 -0.45
C THR A 245 26.33 -1.45 -0.94
N LEU A 246 26.19 -1.04 -2.19
CA LEU A 246 24.89 -0.87 -2.85
C LEU A 246 24.68 -1.94 -3.90
N ASN A 247 23.60 -2.68 -3.74
CA ASN A 247 23.10 -3.64 -4.69
C ASN A 247 21.89 -3.04 -5.43
N VAL A 248 21.94 -3.08 -6.75
CA VAL A 248 20.86 -2.62 -7.64
C VAL A 248 20.43 -3.80 -8.49
N ASP A 249 19.27 -4.33 -8.19
CA ASP A 249 18.63 -5.44 -8.92
C ASP A 249 17.64 -4.89 -9.95
N ALA A 250 16.75 -4.01 -9.49
CA ALA A 250 15.77 -3.33 -10.34
C ALA A 250 15.47 -1.93 -9.79
N LEU A 251 14.82 -1.12 -10.61
CA LEU A 251 14.39 0.24 -10.29
C LEU A 251 12.89 0.36 -10.53
N ASN A 252 12.19 0.92 -9.57
CA ASN A 252 10.77 1.22 -9.70
C ASN A 252 10.54 2.69 -10.01
N THR A 253 9.60 2.97 -10.91
CA THR A 253 8.95 4.27 -11.01
C THR A 253 7.71 4.27 -10.12
N ILE A 254 7.59 5.27 -9.27
CA ILE A 254 6.44 5.46 -8.39
C ILE A 254 5.51 6.46 -9.04
N GLY A 255 4.24 6.05 -9.22
CA GLY A 255 3.18 6.93 -9.68
C GLY A 255 2.83 8.00 -8.65
N GLU A 256 1.98 8.93 -9.03
CA GLU A 256 1.51 9.98 -8.13
C GLU A 256 0.86 9.37 -6.89
N ARG A 257 1.38 9.73 -5.73
CA ARG A 257 0.66 9.52 -4.47
C ARG A 257 -0.48 10.52 -4.44
N LEU A 258 -1.68 10.02 -4.38
CA LEU A 258 -2.82 10.87 -4.09
C LEU A 258 -2.61 11.44 -2.68
N ALA A 259 -2.32 12.74 -2.60
CA ALA A 259 -2.14 13.42 -1.33
C ALA A 259 -3.40 13.27 -0.47
N GLY A 260 -3.24 13.03 0.82
CA GLY A 260 -4.32 13.02 1.81
C GLY A 260 -5.10 11.69 1.87
N ALA A 261 -4.45 10.54 1.71
CA ALA A 261 -5.09 9.22 1.81
C ALA A 261 -5.66 8.88 3.18
N ASP A 262 -5.18 9.48 4.22
CA ASP A 262 -5.51 9.18 5.62
C ASP A 262 -6.94 9.56 5.99
N GLY A 263 -7.52 10.58 5.35
CA GLY A 263 -8.90 11.03 5.55
C GLY A 263 -9.88 10.62 4.44
N ALA A 264 -9.52 9.64 3.57
CA ALA A 264 -10.40 9.28 2.46
C ALA A 264 -11.70 8.64 2.92
N VAL A 265 -12.78 9.23 2.48
CA VAL A 265 -14.12 8.67 2.65
C VAL A 265 -14.23 7.37 1.84
N THR A 266 -14.48 6.25 2.52
CA THR A 266 -14.69 4.93 1.89
C THR A 266 -16.15 4.54 1.83
N GLU A 267 -16.98 5.13 2.69
CA GLU A 267 -18.39 4.80 2.80
C GLU A 267 -19.14 5.98 3.41
N ILE A 268 -20.35 6.26 2.92
CA ILE A 268 -21.29 7.18 3.56
C ILE A 268 -22.19 6.34 4.44
N LEU A 269 -22.17 6.59 5.74
CA LEU A 269 -22.94 5.84 6.75
C LEU A 269 -24.33 6.44 6.99
N THR A 270 -24.49 7.74 6.69
CA THR A 270 -25.79 8.40 6.79
C THR A 270 -26.73 7.84 5.74
N GLU A 271 -27.84 7.29 6.16
CA GLU A 271 -28.93 6.91 5.26
C GLU A 271 -29.54 8.16 4.63
N LEU A 272 -29.38 8.29 3.31
CA LEU A 272 -29.91 9.45 2.59
C LEU A 272 -31.41 9.27 2.33
N PRO A 273 -32.24 10.26 2.66
CA PRO A 273 -33.68 10.16 2.47
C PRO A 273 -34.06 10.12 0.99
N THR A 274 -35.05 9.31 0.65
CA THR A 274 -35.79 9.50 -0.58
C THR A 274 -36.81 10.61 -0.34
N LEU A 275 -36.61 11.75 -1.00
CA LEU A 275 -37.50 12.90 -0.83
C LEU A 275 -38.70 12.77 -1.77
N GLU A 276 -39.92 12.78 -1.24
CA GLU A 276 -41.15 12.87 -2.03
C GLU A 276 -41.59 14.33 -2.07
N TYR A 277 -41.60 14.95 -3.28
CA TYR A 277 -42.04 16.30 -3.46
C TYR A 277 -43.46 16.35 -4.01
N TYR A 278 -44.30 17.10 -3.31
CA TYR A 278 -45.59 17.57 -3.84
C TYR A 278 -45.38 18.97 -4.49
N VAL A 279 -46.16 19.24 -5.54
CA VAL A 279 -46.06 20.33 -6.49
C VAL A 279 -46.00 21.79 -5.91
N THR A 280 -45.87 21.98 -4.64
CA THR A 280 -45.87 23.30 -3.97
C THR A 280 -44.55 23.69 -3.31
N GLY A 281 -43.43 23.10 -3.74
CA GLY A 281 -42.17 23.77 -3.55
C GLY A 281 -41.48 23.57 -2.18
N SER A 282 -41.03 22.35 -1.90
CA SER A 282 -39.92 22.15 -0.96
C SER A 282 -38.61 22.09 -1.74
N GLY A 283 -37.64 22.88 -1.34
CA GLY A 283 -36.34 22.92 -1.99
C GLY A 283 -35.38 21.86 -1.42
N VAL A 284 -34.14 21.86 -1.90
CA VAL A 284 -33.01 21.02 -1.47
C VAL A 284 -32.73 21.14 0.05
N GLY A 285 -33.47 22.00 0.75
CA GLY A 285 -33.32 22.27 2.19
C GLY A 285 -33.60 21.08 3.13
N ASP A 286 -34.17 19.98 2.61
CA ASP A 286 -34.45 18.77 3.39
C ASP A 286 -33.32 17.71 3.28
N LEU A 287 -32.32 17.97 2.45
CA LEU A 287 -31.13 17.11 2.37
C LEU A 287 -30.18 17.43 3.52
N PRO A 288 -29.52 16.42 4.12
CA PRO A 288 -28.63 16.67 5.23
C PRO A 288 -27.45 17.54 4.79
N ALA A 289 -27.17 18.58 5.58
CA ALA A 289 -26.00 19.43 5.36
C ALA A 289 -24.68 18.70 5.69
N GLU A 290 -24.77 17.65 6.50
CA GLU A 290 -23.64 16.83 6.94
C GLU A 290 -24.02 15.37 6.86
N VAL A 291 -23.02 14.52 6.60
CA VAL A 291 -23.15 13.07 6.61
C VAL A 291 -22.06 12.43 7.45
N GLU A 292 -22.40 11.37 8.15
CA GLU A 292 -21.39 10.52 8.78
C GLU A 292 -20.75 9.64 7.72
N VAL A 293 -19.43 9.66 7.69
CA VAL A 293 -18.63 8.92 6.72
C VAL A 293 -17.65 8.00 7.44
N LYS A 294 -17.35 6.88 6.82
CA LYS A 294 -16.28 6.00 7.25
C LYS A 294 -15.02 6.33 6.46
N LEU A 295 -13.94 6.54 7.16
CA LEU A 295 -12.64 6.82 6.55
C LEU A 295 -11.90 5.51 6.23
N ALA A 296 -10.86 5.64 5.40
CA ALA A 296 -10.04 4.50 4.99
C ALA A 296 -9.34 3.81 6.17
N ASP A 297 -9.06 4.53 7.24
CA ASP A 297 -8.51 3.98 8.48
C ASP A 297 -9.56 3.26 9.36
N GLY A 298 -10.84 3.28 8.93
CA GLY A 298 -11.96 2.69 9.63
C GLY A 298 -12.58 3.54 10.73
N THR A 299 -12.08 4.74 10.97
CA THR A 299 -12.73 5.72 11.84
C THR A 299 -13.94 6.34 11.15
N THR A 300 -14.83 6.97 11.92
CA THR A 300 -15.97 7.72 11.39
C THR A 300 -15.79 9.20 11.69
N GLU A 301 -16.20 10.03 10.75
CA GLU A 301 -16.25 11.49 10.86
C GLU A 301 -17.56 12.02 10.32
N THR A 302 -17.97 13.18 10.81
CA THR A 302 -19.05 13.96 10.21
C THR A 302 -18.44 14.96 9.23
N LYS A 303 -18.87 14.92 7.97
CA LYS A 303 -18.39 15.82 6.92
C LYS A 303 -19.55 16.57 6.28
N SER A 304 -19.31 17.84 5.92
CA SER A 304 -20.29 18.64 5.20
C SER A 304 -20.46 18.14 3.76
N VAL A 305 -21.67 18.35 3.21
CA VAL A 305 -22.01 17.97 1.84
C VAL A 305 -22.45 19.20 1.06
N GLU A 306 -21.88 19.38 -0.12
CA GLU A 306 -22.39 20.30 -1.10
C GLU A 306 -23.24 19.55 -2.12
N TRP A 307 -24.52 19.82 -2.13
CA TRP A 307 -25.47 19.18 -3.05
C TRP A 307 -25.47 19.86 -4.39
N ASN A 308 -25.22 19.11 -5.46
CA ASN A 308 -25.24 19.57 -6.83
C ASN A 308 -26.65 19.40 -7.39
N GLY A 309 -27.55 20.30 -7.07
CA GLY A 309 -28.92 20.23 -7.57
C GLY A 309 -29.41 21.57 -8.05
N ASP A 310 -29.79 21.65 -9.33
CA ASP A 310 -30.73 22.66 -9.78
C ASP A 310 -32.12 22.23 -9.33
N THR A 311 -32.59 22.76 -8.22
CA THR A 311 -33.94 22.51 -7.70
C THR A 311 -35.04 22.97 -8.66
N ASN A 312 -34.70 23.79 -9.68
CA ASN A 312 -35.62 24.22 -10.74
C ASN A 312 -35.73 23.17 -11.88
N ALA A 313 -34.89 22.16 -11.89
CA ALA A 313 -34.96 21.09 -12.90
C ALA A 313 -36.06 20.05 -12.63
N LEU A 314 -36.71 20.11 -11.50
CA LEU A 314 -37.92 19.33 -11.22
C LEU A 314 -39.10 20.05 -11.85
N ASP A 315 -39.34 19.80 -13.14
CA ASP A 315 -40.52 20.26 -13.82
C ASP A 315 -41.77 19.79 -13.08
N ALA A 316 -42.52 20.74 -12.53
CA ALA A 316 -43.73 20.54 -11.75
C ALA A 316 -44.85 19.73 -12.48
N ASN A 317 -44.66 19.45 -13.76
CA ASN A 317 -45.64 18.74 -14.60
C ASN A 317 -45.22 17.31 -14.99
N ALA A 318 -44.08 16.81 -14.46
CA ALA A 318 -43.62 15.47 -14.82
C ALA A 318 -43.49 14.61 -13.55
N TYR A 319 -44.28 13.54 -13.48
CA TYR A 319 -44.03 12.43 -12.55
C TYR A 319 -42.74 11.71 -12.91
N LYS A 320 -41.59 12.28 -12.55
CA LYS A 320 -40.26 11.70 -12.82
C LYS A 320 -39.45 11.68 -11.55
N SER A 321 -38.80 10.57 -11.31
CA SER A 321 -37.72 10.52 -10.34
C SER A 321 -36.47 11.21 -10.87
N ALA A 322 -35.86 12.08 -10.11
CA ALA A 322 -34.58 12.68 -10.39
C ALA A 322 -33.58 12.28 -9.30
N SER A 323 -32.31 12.14 -9.66
CA SER A 323 -31.23 11.90 -8.69
C SER A 323 -30.50 13.20 -8.45
N ILE A 324 -30.30 13.54 -7.18
CA ILE A 324 -29.47 14.67 -6.76
C ILE A 324 -28.15 14.10 -6.28
N SER A 325 -27.05 14.56 -6.84
CA SER A 325 -25.72 14.19 -6.38
C SER A 325 -25.18 15.19 -5.38
N GLY A 326 -24.43 14.74 -4.41
CA GLY A 326 -23.71 15.58 -3.46
C GLY A 326 -22.22 15.29 -3.48
N THR A 327 -21.42 16.28 -3.15
CA THR A 327 -19.97 16.15 -2.94
C THR A 327 -19.67 16.33 -1.46
N VAL A 328 -19.11 15.31 -0.85
CA VAL A 328 -18.59 15.40 0.53
C VAL A 328 -17.34 16.27 0.50
N LYS A 329 -17.30 17.29 1.36
CA LYS A 329 -16.16 18.20 1.47
C LYS A 329 -15.10 17.64 2.42
N ASP A 330 -13.85 17.86 2.06
CA ASP A 330 -12.69 17.54 2.91
C ASP A 330 -12.59 18.42 4.15
#